data_61c65847961529b596817f4c7cd4ce38
#
_entry.id   61c65847961529b596817f4c7cd4ce38
#
_cell.length_a   1.000
_cell.length_b   1.000
_cell.length_c   1.000
_cell.angle_alpha   90.00
_cell.angle_beta   90.00
_cell.angle_gamma   90.00
#
_symmetry.space_group_name_H-M   'P 1'
#
loop_
_entity.id
_entity.type
_entity.pdbx_description
1 polymer ?
#
loop_
_entity_poly.entity_id
_entity_poly.type
_entity_poly.pdbx_seq_one_letter_code
_entity_poly.pdbx_strand_id
1 'polypeptide(L)'
;MDPELRRRIAPLLVVRASGHLLDDQRGYPRWELANGALRRLLAEGVGGVILLGGCSVELALRTRQLRSWSDAPLLLCADVEEGVGQRFDGASWLVPPLAVGRLQRQDPDAARELAERYGRCIGREARALGLNWVLGPVCDVNNNPANPVINVRAWGEDPATAAALAAAFCHGAQSQGVLCCAKHFPGHGDTAHDSHLELPVLLHDRARLEAVELPPFRAAIAAGVAAVMTAHLQLPALDAERPATLSAAVLTDLLRRDLGFEGLVVTDALVMEAIAARHGAGEAAVLALEAGADLVLMPADADAALAAIAAA
;
A
#
# COMPACT_ATOMS: atom_id res chain seq x y z
N MET A 1 25.40 11.43 10.78
CA MET A 1 25.01 9.99 10.85
C MET A 1 26.16 9.15 10.31
N ASP A 2 26.47 8.07 11.00
CA ASP A 2 27.42 7.06 10.53
C ASP A 2 26.94 6.45 9.20
N PRO A 3 27.80 6.42 8.14
CA PRO A 3 27.45 5.83 6.85
C PRO A 3 27.05 4.35 6.91
N GLU A 4 27.64 3.56 7.81
CA GLU A 4 27.30 2.16 7.98
C GLU A 4 25.90 2.00 8.59
N LEU A 5 25.59 2.76 9.65
CA LEU A 5 24.24 2.78 10.23
C LEU A 5 23.20 3.24 9.19
N ARG A 6 23.50 4.27 8.41
CA ARG A 6 22.61 4.75 7.34
C ARG A 6 22.27 3.64 6.35
N ARG A 7 23.26 2.84 5.90
CA ARG A 7 23.03 1.71 5.00
C ARG A 7 22.19 0.59 5.61
N ARG A 8 22.28 0.41 6.93
CA ARG A 8 21.48 -0.62 7.63
C ARG A 8 20.01 -0.23 7.78
N ILE A 9 19.71 1.06 7.91
CA ILE A 9 18.34 1.55 8.10
C ILE A 9 17.67 2.02 6.78
N ALA A 10 18.45 2.37 5.75
CA ALA A 10 17.90 2.81 4.46
C ALA A 10 16.92 1.81 3.82
N PRO A 11 17.09 0.47 3.95
CA PRO A 11 16.14 -0.51 3.45
C PRO A 11 14.73 -0.40 4.02
N LEU A 12 14.53 0.27 5.16
CA LEU A 12 13.21 0.48 5.77
C LEU A 12 12.35 1.51 5.00
N LEU A 13 12.93 2.27 4.06
CA LEU A 13 12.21 3.30 3.32
C LEU A 13 11.82 2.85 1.92
N VAL A 14 10.59 3.21 1.52
CA VAL A 14 10.10 3.17 0.14
C VAL A 14 9.85 4.60 -0.31
N VAL A 15 10.69 5.10 -1.20
CA VAL A 15 10.62 6.48 -1.71
C VAL A 15 9.80 6.57 -2.99
N ARG A 16 9.45 7.77 -3.42
CA ARG A 16 8.55 8.02 -4.54
C ARG A 16 9.26 8.54 -5.78
N ALA A 17 8.84 8.09 -6.95
CA ALA A 17 9.38 8.54 -8.22
C ALA A 17 8.34 8.52 -9.35
N SER A 18 8.65 9.20 -10.43
CA SER A 18 7.95 9.08 -11.71
C SER A 18 8.31 7.77 -12.42
N GLY A 19 7.34 7.21 -13.16
CA GLY A 19 7.60 6.15 -14.13
C GLY A 19 8.28 6.64 -15.42
N HIS A 20 8.38 7.95 -15.64
CA HIS A 20 9.13 8.55 -16.73
C HIS A 20 10.64 8.58 -16.44
N LEU A 21 11.44 8.60 -17.52
CA LEU A 21 12.91 8.59 -17.43
C LEU A 21 13.49 9.97 -17.07
N LEU A 22 12.87 11.04 -17.56
CA LEU A 22 13.37 12.40 -17.43
C LEU A 22 12.64 13.20 -16.35
N ASP A 23 13.36 14.09 -15.68
CA ASP A 23 12.83 14.89 -14.57
C ASP A 23 11.77 15.92 -15.01
N ASP A 24 11.81 16.42 -16.22
CA ASP A 24 10.84 17.35 -16.79
C ASP A 24 9.51 16.70 -17.18
N GLN A 25 9.47 15.36 -17.22
CA GLN A 25 8.27 14.57 -17.49
C GLN A 25 7.51 14.16 -16.21
N ARG A 26 7.98 14.55 -15.02
CA ARG A 26 7.29 14.23 -13.76
C ARG A 26 5.87 14.81 -13.75
N GLY A 27 4.88 13.95 -13.57
CA GLY A 27 3.46 14.34 -13.48
C GLY A 27 3.11 14.98 -12.14
N TYR A 28 3.86 14.61 -11.07
CA TYR A 28 3.63 15.05 -9.70
C TYR A 28 4.92 15.54 -9.04
N PRO A 29 5.55 16.64 -9.55
CA PRO A 29 6.87 17.08 -9.09
C PRO A 29 6.96 17.42 -7.59
N ARG A 30 5.83 17.72 -6.95
CA ARG A 30 5.74 17.87 -5.48
C ARG A 30 6.01 16.55 -4.74
N TRP A 31 5.61 15.43 -5.34
CA TRP A 31 5.65 14.12 -4.68
C TRP A 31 6.77 13.21 -5.20
N GLU A 32 7.20 13.41 -6.43
CA GLU A 32 8.18 12.59 -7.13
C GLU A 32 9.59 13.16 -6.97
N LEU A 33 10.51 12.35 -6.46
CA LEU A 33 11.91 12.76 -6.33
C LEU A 33 12.56 12.95 -7.70
N ALA A 34 13.41 13.97 -7.82
CA ALA A 34 14.26 14.16 -8.98
C ALA A 34 15.32 13.04 -9.07
N ASN A 35 15.76 12.71 -10.28
CA ASN A 35 16.70 11.63 -10.56
C ASN A 35 18.00 11.72 -9.75
N GLY A 36 18.52 12.92 -9.53
CA GLY A 36 19.73 13.12 -8.72
C GLY A 36 19.58 12.66 -7.28
N ALA A 37 18.47 13.06 -6.62
CA ALA A 37 18.16 12.64 -5.25
C ALA A 37 17.85 11.15 -5.18
N LEU A 38 17.06 10.65 -6.12
CA LEU A 38 16.68 9.25 -6.19
C LEU A 38 17.89 8.33 -6.37
N ARG A 39 18.79 8.66 -7.29
CA ARG A 39 20.03 7.89 -7.52
C ARG A 39 20.91 7.84 -6.27
N ARG A 40 21.05 8.97 -5.55
CA ARG A 40 21.78 9.02 -4.28
C ARG A 40 21.16 8.10 -3.23
N LEU A 41 19.84 8.17 -3.00
CA LEU A 41 19.14 7.36 -2.01
C LEU A 41 19.20 5.86 -2.35
N LEU A 42 19.11 5.49 -3.62
CA LEU A 42 19.25 4.10 -4.06
C LEU A 42 20.67 3.57 -3.86
N ALA A 43 21.70 4.37 -4.14
CA ALA A 43 23.09 4.03 -3.85
C ALA A 43 23.37 3.92 -2.34
N GLU A 44 22.58 4.60 -1.50
CA GLU A 44 22.64 4.48 -0.03
C GLU A 44 21.88 3.26 0.49
N GLY A 45 21.12 2.54 -0.37
CA GLY A 45 20.48 1.28 -0.03
C GLY A 45 19.00 1.38 0.35
N VAL A 46 18.27 2.44 -0.07
CA VAL A 46 16.81 2.53 0.11
C VAL A 46 16.13 1.28 -0.45
N GLY A 47 15.20 0.70 0.33
CA GLY A 47 14.63 -0.62 0.06
C GLY A 47 13.62 -0.68 -1.08
N GLY A 48 12.99 0.44 -1.43
CA GLY A 48 11.99 0.42 -2.49
C GLY A 48 11.67 1.78 -3.11
N VAL A 49 10.95 1.72 -4.23
CA VAL A 49 10.42 2.90 -4.93
C VAL A 49 8.96 2.64 -5.31
N ILE A 50 8.07 3.54 -4.92
CA ILE A 50 6.72 3.63 -5.47
C ILE A 50 6.73 4.55 -6.70
N LEU A 51 6.12 4.08 -7.80
CA LEU A 51 6.00 4.80 -9.06
C LEU A 51 4.58 5.36 -9.21
N LEU A 52 4.46 6.69 -9.36
CA LEU A 52 3.19 7.39 -9.27
C LEU A 52 2.47 7.57 -10.60
N GLY A 53 3.14 7.36 -11.73
CA GLY A 53 2.56 7.47 -13.05
C GLY A 53 3.62 7.43 -14.14
N GLY A 54 3.17 7.41 -15.40
CA GLY A 54 4.05 7.34 -16.57
C GLY A 54 3.39 6.63 -17.74
N CYS A 55 4.18 6.09 -18.65
CA CYS A 55 3.70 5.20 -19.71
C CYS A 55 4.37 3.83 -19.64
N SER A 56 3.68 2.81 -20.15
CA SER A 56 4.14 1.41 -20.07
C SER A 56 5.47 1.17 -20.81
N VAL A 57 5.69 1.88 -21.92
CA VAL A 57 6.93 1.75 -22.72
C VAL A 57 8.14 2.25 -21.93
N GLU A 58 8.03 3.41 -21.28
CA GLU A 58 9.11 3.95 -20.45
C GLU A 58 9.26 3.19 -19.14
N LEU A 59 8.16 2.69 -18.55
CA LEU A 59 8.19 1.99 -17.27
C LEU A 59 9.17 0.82 -17.26
N ALA A 60 9.20 0.01 -18.33
CA ALA A 60 10.14 -1.10 -18.45
C ALA A 60 11.62 -0.65 -18.50
N LEU A 61 11.89 0.51 -19.06
CA LEU A 61 13.22 1.13 -19.06
C LEU A 61 13.52 1.75 -17.70
N ARG A 62 12.53 2.44 -17.13
CA ARG A 62 12.64 3.09 -15.82
C ARG A 62 12.95 2.10 -14.70
N THR A 63 12.24 0.98 -14.63
CA THR A 63 12.48 -0.05 -13.62
C THR A 63 13.88 -0.65 -13.72
N ARG A 64 14.40 -0.84 -14.94
CA ARG A 64 15.81 -1.24 -15.17
C ARG A 64 16.81 -0.16 -14.73
N GLN A 65 16.53 1.10 -15.06
CA GLN A 65 17.36 2.23 -14.65
C GLN A 65 17.43 2.31 -13.12
N LEU A 66 16.30 2.23 -12.40
CA LEU A 66 16.26 2.27 -10.94
C LEU A 66 17.08 1.14 -10.32
N ARG A 67 16.93 -0.08 -10.84
CA ARG A 67 17.75 -1.22 -10.39
C ARG A 67 19.24 -1.03 -10.65
N SER A 68 19.63 -0.35 -11.73
CA SER A 68 21.03 -0.07 -12.00
C SER A 68 21.66 0.97 -11.07
N TRP A 69 20.85 1.68 -10.29
CA TRP A 69 21.30 2.65 -9.29
C TRP A 69 21.38 2.08 -7.87
N SER A 70 20.96 0.82 -7.69
CA SER A 70 20.98 0.14 -6.39
C SER A 70 21.86 -1.10 -6.47
N ASP A 71 22.70 -1.29 -5.46
CA ASP A 71 23.53 -2.50 -5.29
C ASP A 71 22.77 -3.63 -4.55
N ALA A 72 21.57 -3.33 -4.03
CA ALA A 72 20.71 -4.26 -3.29
C ALA A 72 19.43 -4.61 -4.07
N PRO A 73 18.76 -5.73 -3.75
CA PRO A 73 17.42 -6.01 -4.24
C PRO A 73 16.47 -4.85 -3.95
N LEU A 74 15.68 -4.43 -4.94
CA LEU A 74 14.82 -3.26 -4.87
C LEU A 74 13.34 -3.65 -5.03
N LEU A 75 12.51 -3.22 -4.09
CA LEU A 75 11.05 -3.28 -4.22
C LEU A 75 10.59 -2.15 -5.15
N LEU A 76 9.90 -2.50 -6.21
CA LEU A 76 9.30 -1.54 -7.15
C LEU A 76 7.80 -1.75 -7.17
N CYS A 77 7.05 -0.78 -6.68
CA CYS A 77 5.61 -0.88 -6.48
C CYS A 77 4.83 0.26 -7.14
N ALA A 78 3.54 0.04 -7.28
CA ALA A 78 2.57 1.03 -7.71
C ALA A 78 1.14 0.65 -7.26
N ASP A 79 0.25 1.65 -7.18
CA ASP A 79 -1.19 1.47 -6.97
C ASP A 79 -1.86 1.08 -8.28
N VAL A 80 -1.81 -0.20 -8.60
CA VAL A 80 -2.37 -0.76 -9.84
C VAL A 80 -3.57 -1.66 -9.52
N GLU A 81 -4.54 -1.08 -8.83
CA GLU A 81 -5.74 -1.76 -8.31
C GLU A 81 -6.69 -2.20 -9.41
N GLU A 82 -6.79 -1.42 -10.48
CA GLU A 82 -7.67 -1.63 -11.64
C GLU A 82 -6.88 -2.01 -12.90
N GLY A 83 -5.68 -2.51 -12.75
CA GLY A 83 -4.76 -2.81 -13.84
C GLY A 83 -3.56 -1.86 -13.85
N VAL A 84 -2.51 -2.25 -14.56
CA VAL A 84 -1.30 -1.43 -14.68
C VAL A 84 -1.60 -0.11 -15.42
N GLY A 85 -2.58 -0.13 -16.32
CA GLY A 85 -3.07 1.06 -17.06
C GLY A 85 -3.72 2.12 -16.19
N GLN A 86 -4.10 1.81 -14.94
CA GLN A 86 -4.58 2.81 -13.98
C GLN A 86 -3.52 3.89 -13.69
N ARG A 87 -2.24 3.55 -13.79
CA ARG A 87 -1.10 4.44 -13.51
C ARG A 87 -0.19 4.67 -14.71
N PHE A 88 -0.18 3.75 -15.66
CA PHE A 88 0.78 3.77 -16.75
C PHE A 88 0.08 3.64 -18.10
N ASP A 89 0.04 4.75 -18.84
CA ASP A 89 -0.61 4.82 -20.14
C ASP A 89 -0.11 3.73 -21.10
N GLY A 90 -1.03 3.13 -21.83
CA GLY A 90 -0.73 2.06 -22.79
C GLY A 90 -0.66 0.66 -22.18
N ALA A 91 -0.81 0.51 -20.86
CA ALA A 91 -1.03 -0.77 -20.19
C ALA A 91 -2.52 -1.09 -20.03
N SER A 92 -2.84 -2.30 -19.54
CA SER A 92 -4.22 -2.74 -19.36
C SER A 92 -4.91 -2.00 -18.22
N TRP A 93 -6.08 -1.42 -18.51
CA TRP A 93 -6.98 -0.86 -17.51
C TRP A 93 -8.25 -1.70 -17.47
N LEU A 94 -8.55 -2.27 -16.32
CA LEU A 94 -9.66 -3.20 -16.12
C LEU A 94 -10.87 -2.46 -15.52
N VAL A 95 -12.01 -3.16 -15.49
CA VAL A 95 -13.20 -2.64 -14.81
C VAL A 95 -12.94 -2.48 -13.31
N PRO A 96 -13.60 -1.53 -12.61
CA PRO A 96 -13.42 -1.39 -11.16
C PRO A 96 -13.76 -2.68 -10.40
N PRO A 97 -13.05 -3.03 -9.32
CA PRO A 97 -13.25 -4.23 -8.51
C PRO A 97 -14.70 -4.44 -8.06
N LEU A 98 -15.42 -3.36 -7.71
CA LEU A 98 -16.82 -3.43 -7.30
C LEU A 98 -17.74 -4.02 -8.38
N ALA A 99 -17.41 -3.85 -9.66
CA ALA A 99 -18.17 -4.47 -10.75
C ALA A 99 -18.06 -6.00 -10.71
N VAL A 100 -16.90 -6.55 -10.35
CA VAL A 100 -16.71 -7.98 -10.12
C VAL A 100 -17.48 -8.41 -8.85
N GLY A 101 -17.45 -7.59 -7.80
CA GLY A 101 -18.22 -7.80 -6.57
C GLY A 101 -19.73 -7.90 -6.80
N ARG A 102 -20.26 -7.19 -7.77
CA ARG A 102 -21.69 -7.31 -8.14
C ARG A 102 -22.04 -8.66 -8.75
N LEU A 103 -21.11 -9.31 -9.43
CA LEU A 103 -21.31 -10.66 -9.96
C LEU A 103 -21.44 -11.70 -8.84
N GLN A 104 -20.80 -11.48 -7.69
CA GLN A 104 -20.85 -12.40 -6.53
C GLN A 104 -22.27 -12.78 -6.09
N ARG A 105 -23.23 -11.87 -6.26
CA ARG A 105 -24.63 -12.10 -5.90
C ARG A 105 -25.37 -13.02 -6.87
N GLN A 106 -24.88 -13.13 -8.10
CA GLN A 106 -25.52 -13.90 -9.18
C GLN A 106 -24.81 -15.25 -9.37
N ASP A 107 -23.49 -15.24 -9.39
CA ASP A 107 -22.62 -16.40 -9.60
C ASP A 107 -21.32 -16.23 -8.78
N PRO A 108 -21.29 -16.74 -7.54
CA PRO A 108 -20.13 -16.63 -6.66
C PRO A 108 -18.86 -17.29 -7.22
N ASP A 109 -19.03 -18.43 -7.93
CA ASP A 109 -17.88 -19.14 -8.48
C ASP A 109 -17.28 -18.39 -9.66
N ALA A 110 -18.11 -17.88 -10.56
CA ALA A 110 -17.64 -17.01 -11.66
C ALA A 110 -17.00 -15.73 -11.16
N ALA A 111 -17.54 -15.10 -10.11
CA ALA A 111 -16.95 -13.90 -9.52
C ALA A 111 -15.56 -14.17 -8.95
N ARG A 112 -15.40 -15.28 -8.22
CA ARG A 112 -14.10 -15.69 -7.64
C ARG A 112 -13.09 -16.02 -8.73
N GLU A 113 -13.46 -16.79 -9.75
CA GLU A 113 -12.60 -17.09 -10.90
C GLU A 113 -12.18 -15.80 -11.62
N LEU A 114 -13.11 -14.85 -11.82
CA LEU A 114 -12.82 -13.57 -12.45
C LEU A 114 -11.86 -12.73 -11.60
N ALA A 115 -12.03 -12.67 -10.27
CA ALA A 115 -11.12 -11.97 -9.37
C ALA A 115 -9.71 -12.57 -9.39
N GLU A 116 -9.58 -13.90 -9.45
CA GLU A 116 -8.29 -14.57 -9.59
C GLU A 116 -7.63 -14.26 -10.95
N ARG A 117 -8.40 -14.31 -12.04
CA ARG A 117 -7.91 -13.93 -13.38
C ARG A 117 -7.51 -12.47 -13.46
N TYR A 118 -8.24 -11.61 -12.77
CA TYR A 118 -7.97 -10.18 -12.64
C TYR A 118 -6.60 -9.95 -11.97
N GLY A 119 -6.36 -10.58 -10.82
CA GLY A 119 -5.06 -10.55 -10.14
C GLY A 119 -3.94 -11.11 -11.02
N ARG A 120 -4.18 -12.22 -11.71
CA ARG A 120 -3.22 -12.83 -12.64
C ARG A 120 -2.86 -11.91 -13.81
N CYS A 121 -3.84 -11.17 -14.35
CA CYS A 121 -3.60 -10.19 -15.42
C CYS A 121 -2.67 -9.08 -14.93
N ILE A 122 -3.00 -8.46 -13.80
CA ILE A 122 -2.19 -7.40 -13.18
C ILE A 122 -0.78 -7.89 -12.84
N GLY A 123 -0.67 -9.03 -12.15
CA GLY A 123 0.63 -9.56 -11.74
C GLY A 123 1.54 -9.86 -12.91
N ARG A 124 1.02 -10.46 -13.98
CA ARG A 124 1.77 -10.76 -15.21
C ARG A 124 2.26 -9.49 -15.91
N GLU A 125 1.39 -8.50 -16.08
CA GLU A 125 1.74 -7.24 -16.74
C GLU A 125 2.70 -6.41 -15.88
N ALA A 126 2.44 -6.26 -14.59
CA ALA A 126 3.32 -5.58 -13.63
C ALA A 126 4.73 -6.16 -13.66
N ARG A 127 4.85 -7.50 -13.58
CA ARG A 127 6.14 -8.19 -13.66
C ARG A 127 6.85 -7.98 -14.99
N ALA A 128 6.13 -8.03 -16.11
CA ALA A 128 6.69 -7.81 -17.44
C ALA A 128 7.28 -6.40 -17.58
N LEU A 129 6.67 -5.41 -16.94
CA LEU A 129 7.11 -4.02 -16.89
C LEU A 129 8.14 -3.73 -15.79
N GLY A 130 8.49 -4.74 -14.99
CA GLY A 130 9.53 -4.68 -13.98
C GLY A 130 9.07 -4.26 -12.59
N LEU A 131 7.76 -4.11 -12.34
CA LEU A 131 7.23 -4.02 -10.98
C LEU A 131 7.27 -5.43 -10.34
N ASN A 132 7.59 -5.48 -9.05
CA ASN A 132 7.58 -6.73 -8.28
C ASN A 132 6.66 -6.68 -7.05
N TRP A 133 5.97 -5.56 -6.85
CA TRP A 133 5.05 -5.37 -5.74
C TRP A 133 3.82 -4.56 -6.17
N VAL A 134 2.65 -5.16 -6.10
CA VAL A 134 1.34 -4.56 -6.39
C VAL A 134 0.74 -4.08 -5.07
N LEU A 135 0.44 -2.77 -4.98
CA LEU A 135 -0.23 -2.20 -3.82
C LEU A 135 -1.76 -2.40 -3.96
N GLY A 136 -2.15 -3.63 -3.77
CA GLY A 136 -3.50 -4.17 -3.82
C GLY A 136 -3.51 -5.64 -3.41
N PRO A 137 -4.67 -6.20 -3.07
CA PRO A 137 -6.03 -5.67 -3.25
C PRO A 137 -6.44 -4.66 -2.18
N VAL A 138 -7.48 -3.86 -2.50
CA VAL A 138 -8.24 -3.11 -1.51
C VAL A 138 -9.13 -4.10 -0.75
N CYS A 139 -8.90 -4.24 0.56
CA CYS A 139 -9.64 -5.12 1.45
C CYS A 139 -10.75 -4.39 2.22
N ASP A 140 -10.90 -3.08 2.01
CA ASP A 140 -11.93 -2.28 2.63
C ASP A 140 -13.32 -2.71 2.17
N VAL A 141 -14.29 -2.76 3.09
CA VAL A 141 -15.69 -3.06 2.79
C VAL A 141 -16.42 -1.77 2.49
N ASN A 142 -16.94 -1.58 1.28
CA ASN A 142 -17.64 -0.35 0.85
C ASN A 142 -19.07 -0.29 1.42
N ASN A 143 -19.21 -0.25 2.72
CA ASN A 143 -20.50 -0.26 3.42
C ASN A 143 -21.07 1.13 3.71
N ASN A 144 -20.32 2.18 3.43
CA ASN A 144 -20.74 3.57 3.56
C ASN A 144 -20.80 4.25 2.17
N PRO A 145 -21.99 4.54 1.63
CA PRO A 145 -22.12 5.19 0.31
C PRO A 145 -21.59 6.62 0.28
N ALA A 146 -21.36 7.26 1.43
CA ALA A 146 -20.77 8.58 1.54
C ALA A 146 -19.22 8.54 1.59
N ASN A 147 -18.60 7.37 1.56
CA ASN A 147 -17.15 7.24 1.57
C ASN A 147 -16.54 7.86 0.30
N PRO A 148 -15.68 8.89 0.42
CA PRO A 148 -15.12 9.58 -0.75
C PRO A 148 -13.90 8.87 -1.34
N VAL A 149 -13.31 7.89 -0.62
CA VAL A 149 -11.99 7.33 -0.94
C VAL A 149 -12.07 5.91 -1.51
N ILE A 150 -12.87 5.03 -0.91
CA ILE A 150 -12.89 3.60 -1.25
C ILE A 150 -13.82 3.33 -2.44
N ASN A 151 -15.12 3.49 -2.27
CA ASN A 151 -16.09 3.43 -3.35
C ASN A 151 -15.88 2.22 -4.29
N VAL A 152 -15.74 2.44 -5.60
CA VAL A 152 -15.60 1.40 -6.64
C VAL A 152 -14.30 0.59 -6.54
N ARG A 153 -13.32 1.04 -5.77
CA ARG A 153 -12.06 0.33 -5.51
C ARG A 153 -12.24 -0.94 -4.68
N ALA A 154 -13.30 -1.00 -3.84
CA ALA A 154 -13.60 -2.18 -3.02
C ALA A 154 -14.10 -3.35 -3.86
N TRP A 155 -13.81 -4.57 -3.41
CA TRP A 155 -14.35 -5.80 -4.02
C TRP A 155 -15.79 -6.10 -3.62
N GLY A 156 -16.32 -5.46 -2.59
CA GLY A 156 -17.68 -5.68 -2.11
C GLY A 156 -18.19 -4.63 -1.14
N GLU A 157 -19.51 -4.65 -0.97
CA GLU A 157 -20.22 -3.81 0.01
C GLU A 157 -20.56 -4.60 1.29
N ASP A 158 -20.24 -5.88 1.32
CA ASP A 158 -20.35 -6.78 2.47
C ASP A 158 -19.04 -7.52 2.71
N PRO A 159 -18.76 -7.91 3.99
CA PRO A 159 -17.50 -8.52 4.38
C PRO A 159 -17.20 -9.84 3.66
N ALA A 160 -18.21 -10.67 3.40
CA ALA A 160 -18.01 -11.98 2.80
C ALA A 160 -17.60 -11.87 1.32
N THR A 161 -18.26 -10.99 0.57
CA THR A 161 -17.89 -10.68 -0.82
C THR A 161 -16.48 -10.11 -0.91
N ALA A 162 -16.17 -9.07 -0.10
CA ALA A 162 -14.86 -8.46 -0.09
C ALA A 162 -13.76 -9.46 0.28
N ALA A 163 -14.00 -10.32 1.26
CA ALA A 163 -13.07 -11.35 1.70
C ALA A 163 -12.77 -12.39 0.61
N ALA A 164 -13.81 -12.94 -0.02
CA ALA A 164 -13.66 -13.98 -1.03
C ALA A 164 -12.89 -13.48 -2.26
N LEU A 165 -13.21 -12.26 -2.73
CA LEU A 165 -12.63 -11.72 -3.96
C LEU A 165 -11.23 -11.13 -3.74
N ALA A 166 -10.97 -10.50 -2.59
CA ALA A 166 -9.62 -10.04 -2.24
C ALA A 166 -8.65 -11.22 -2.11
N ALA A 167 -9.05 -12.32 -1.48
CA ALA A 167 -8.23 -13.53 -1.39
C ALA A 167 -7.95 -14.15 -2.76
N ALA A 168 -8.96 -14.23 -3.65
CA ALA A 168 -8.80 -14.73 -5.00
C ALA A 168 -7.85 -13.83 -5.83
N PHE A 169 -7.97 -12.51 -5.70
CA PHE A 169 -7.01 -11.56 -6.31
C PHE A 169 -5.58 -11.82 -5.85
N CYS A 170 -5.34 -11.94 -4.53
CA CYS A 170 -4.00 -12.23 -3.98
C CYS A 170 -3.42 -13.49 -4.59
N HIS A 171 -4.19 -14.58 -4.61
CA HIS A 171 -3.76 -15.84 -5.21
C HIS A 171 -3.38 -15.67 -6.69
N GLY A 172 -4.24 -15.01 -7.47
CA GLY A 172 -4.01 -14.75 -8.89
C GLY A 172 -2.73 -13.92 -9.15
N ALA A 173 -2.57 -12.79 -8.47
CA ALA A 173 -1.45 -11.89 -8.69
C ALA A 173 -0.12 -12.50 -8.21
N GLN A 174 -0.08 -13.08 -7.01
CA GLN A 174 1.13 -13.69 -6.44
C GLN A 174 1.59 -14.92 -7.22
N SER A 175 0.67 -15.65 -7.87
CA SER A 175 1.02 -16.75 -8.78
C SER A 175 1.89 -16.33 -9.97
N GLN A 176 1.95 -15.01 -10.27
CA GLN A 176 2.78 -14.45 -11.33
C GLN A 176 4.16 -13.97 -10.82
N GLY A 177 4.47 -14.16 -9.52
CA GLY A 177 5.76 -13.81 -8.93
C GLY A 177 5.90 -12.31 -8.61
N VAL A 178 4.79 -11.63 -8.31
CA VAL A 178 4.75 -10.31 -7.69
C VAL A 178 4.23 -10.42 -6.26
N LEU A 179 4.59 -9.49 -5.40
CA LEU A 179 4.03 -9.37 -4.06
C LEU A 179 2.68 -8.63 -4.15
N CYS A 180 1.71 -9.00 -3.29
CA CYS A 180 0.48 -8.26 -3.06
C CYS A 180 0.52 -7.54 -1.72
N CYS A 181 -0.30 -6.49 -1.58
CA CYS A 181 -0.44 -5.70 -0.37
C CYS A 181 -1.91 -5.45 -0.05
N ALA A 182 -2.45 -6.14 0.93
CA ALA A 182 -3.82 -5.93 1.41
C ALA A 182 -3.94 -4.58 2.12
N LYS A 183 -4.92 -3.76 1.73
CA LYS A 183 -5.06 -2.38 2.24
C LYS A 183 -6.52 -1.96 2.37
N HIS A 184 -6.84 -1.02 3.25
CA HIS A 184 -6.01 -0.25 4.19
C HIS A 184 -6.35 -0.68 5.62
N PHE A 185 -5.44 -1.38 6.28
CA PHE A 185 -5.69 -2.00 7.58
C PHE A 185 -5.87 -0.97 8.71
N PRO A 186 -6.85 -1.11 9.59
CA PRO A 186 -7.77 -2.25 9.77
C PRO A 186 -9.13 -2.13 9.05
N GLY A 187 -9.28 -1.24 8.09
CA GLY A 187 -10.48 -1.05 7.26
C GLY A 187 -10.89 0.42 7.15
N HIS A 188 -10.88 0.95 5.93
CA HIS A 188 -11.17 2.35 5.59
C HIS A 188 -12.56 2.53 4.95
N GLY A 189 -13.35 1.44 4.85
CA GLY A 189 -14.58 1.43 4.05
C GLY A 189 -15.75 2.26 4.61
N ASP A 190 -15.81 2.47 5.94
CA ASP A 190 -16.88 3.21 6.61
C ASP A 190 -16.50 4.64 7.02
N THR A 191 -15.47 5.22 6.40
CA THR A 191 -15.13 6.62 6.66
C THR A 191 -15.96 7.56 5.80
N ALA A 192 -16.31 8.72 6.36
CA ALA A 192 -16.99 9.82 5.65
C ALA A 192 -16.03 10.95 5.25
N HIS A 193 -14.74 10.83 5.59
CA HIS A 193 -13.69 11.83 5.36
C HIS A 193 -12.52 11.22 4.58
N ASP A 194 -11.85 12.07 3.79
CA ASP A 194 -10.70 11.67 2.99
C ASP A 194 -9.41 11.80 3.80
N SER A 195 -8.70 10.67 4.01
CA SER A 195 -7.41 10.62 4.71
C SER A 195 -6.27 11.36 4.01
N HIS A 196 -6.43 11.72 2.73
CA HIS A 196 -5.51 12.62 2.05
C HIS A 196 -5.63 14.08 2.53
N LEU A 197 -6.76 14.46 3.12
CA LEU A 197 -7.06 15.83 3.54
C LEU A 197 -7.07 16.03 5.06
N GLU A 198 -7.54 15.02 5.81
CA GLU A 198 -7.63 15.06 7.26
C GLU A 198 -7.58 13.65 7.85
N LEU A 199 -7.45 13.52 9.18
CA LEU A 199 -7.44 12.22 9.86
C LEU A 199 -8.88 11.77 10.14
N PRO A 200 -9.41 10.75 9.42
CA PRO A 200 -10.75 10.22 9.67
C PRO A 200 -10.81 9.52 11.04
N VAL A 201 -11.96 9.63 11.72
CA VAL A 201 -12.23 8.96 12.99
C VAL A 201 -13.33 7.92 12.81
N LEU A 202 -13.06 6.67 13.17
CA LEU A 202 -14.04 5.58 13.23
C LEU A 202 -14.32 5.21 14.67
N LEU A 203 -15.59 5.38 15.10
CA LEU A 203 -16.04 5.08 16.46
C LEU A 203 -16.47 3.60 16.63
N HIS A 204 -15.89 2.70 15.81
CA HIS A 204 -16.20 1.29 15.85
C HIS A 204 -15.50 0.62 17.03
N ASP A 205 -16.24 -0.20 17.75
CA ASP A 205 -15.71 -1.09 18.77
C ASP A 205 -15.06 -2.33 18.15
N ARG A 206 -14.38 -3.12 18.94
CA ARG A 206 -13.71 -4.34 18.52
C ARG A 206 -14.68 -5.34 17.88
N ALA A 207 -15.90 -5.47 18.42
CA ALA A 207 -16.89 -6.43 17.91
C ALA A 207 -17.33 -6.03 16.48
N ARG A 208 -17.52 -4.74 16.21
CA ARG A 208 -17.82 -4.24 14.87
C ARG A 208 -16.67 -4.51 13.90
N LEU A 209 -15.44 -4.22 14.29
CA LEU A 209 -14.27 -4.48 13.43
C LEU A 209 -14.17 -5.97 13.09
N GLU A 210 -14.36 -6.86 14.06
CA GLU A 210 -14.35 -8.33 13.84
C GLU A 210 -15.46 -8.79 12.89
N ALA A 211 -16.61 -8.14 12.91
CA ALA A 211 -17.75 -8.54 12.10
C ALA A 211 -17.69 -8.00 10.65
N VAL A 212 -17.06 -6.85 10.42
CA VAL A 212 -17.15 -6.14 9.14
C VAL A 212 -15.79 -5.84 8.51
N GLU A 213 -14.91 -5.14 9.23
CA GLU A 213 -13.68 -4.60 8.64
C GLU A 213 -12.58 -5.67 8.52
N LEU A 214 -12.43 -6.56 9.50
CA LEU A 214 -11.33 -7.53 9.57
C LEU A 214 -11.50 -8.80 8.71
N PRO A 215 -12.69 -9.30 8.36
CA PRO A 215 -12.84 -10.53 7.58
C PRO A 215 -12.08 -10.53 6.24
N PRO A 216 -12.04 -9.44 5.43
CA PRO A 216 -11.26 -9.43 4.19
C PRO A 216 -9.74 -9.54 4.45
N PHE A 217 -9.23 -8.92 5.50
CA PHE A 217 -7.81 -9.04 5.88
C PHE A 217 -7.47 -10.45 6.36
N ARG A 218 -8.33 -11.09 7.18
CA ARG A 218 -8.16 -12.49 7.56
C ARG A 218 -8.11 -13.41 6.35
N ALA A 219 -8.98 -13.19 5.36
CA ALA A 219 -9.00 -13.98 4.13
C ALA A 219 -7.74 -13.75 3.28
N ALA A 220 -7.28 -12.52 3.16
CA ALA A 220 -6.04 -12.20 2.45
C ALA A 220 -4.81 -12.80 3.15
N ILE A 221 -4.74 -12.76 4.49
CA ILE A 221 -3.70 -13.39 5.29
C ILE A 221 -3.71 -14.91 5.09
N ALA A 222 -4.89 -15.55 5.16
CA ALA A 222 -5.03 -16.98 4.91
C ALA A 222 -4.67 -17.37 3.47
N ALA A 223 -4.85 -16.47 2.49
CA ALA A 223 -4.39 -16.64 1.11
C ALA A 223 -2.87 -16.37 0.93
N GLY A 224 -2.14 -16.08 2.00
CA GLY A 224 -0.69 -15.86 1.98
C GLY A 224 -0.28 -14.51 1.38
N VAL A 225 -1.07 -13.45 1.60
CA VAL A 225 -0.69 -12.09 1.15
C VAL A 225 0.66 -11.68 1.71
N ALA A 226 1.54 -11.16 0.86
CA ALA A 226 2.92 -10.85 1.22
C ALA A 226 3.07 -9.60 2.10
N ALA A 227 2.17 -8.63 1.94
CA ALA A 227 2.21 -7.39 2.70
C ALA A 227 0.81 -6.92 3.11
N VAL A 228 0.76 -6.13 4.19
CA VAL A 228 -0.43 -5.38 4.64
C VAL A 228 -0.04 -3.91 4.77
N MET A 229 -0.83 -3.03 4.16
CA MET A 229 -0.66 -1.58 4.28
C MET A 229 -1.61 -1.04 5.36
N THR A 230 -1.08 -0.18 6.21
CA THR A 230 -1.83 0.47 7.29
C THR A 230 -2.75 1.57 6.73
N ALA A 231 -3.78 1.93 7.48
CA ALA A 231 -4.62 3.08 7.19
C ALA A 231 -4.30 4.26 8.11
N HIS A 232 -4.38 5.49 7.59
CA HIS A 232 -4.33 6.68 8.42
C HIS A 232 -5.71 6.97 9.01
N LEU A 233 -6.07 6.23 10.07
CA LEU A 233 -7.36 6.28 10.75
C LEU A 233 -7.18 6.41 12.25
N GLN A 234 -8.01 7.23 12.88
CA GLN A 234 -8.16 7.23 14.35
C GLN A 234 -9.24 6.23 14.74
N LEU A 235 -8.91 5.28 15.62
CA LEU A 235 -9.79 4.26 16.17
C LEU A 235 -9.75 4.31 17.70
N PRO A 236 -10.52 5.22 18.35
CA PRO A 236 -10.40 5.44 19.80
C PRO A 236 -10.68 4.20 20.65
N ALA A 237 -11.43 3.24 20.14
CA ALA A 237 -11.69 1.96 20.82
C ALA A 237 -10.47 1.01 20.88
N LEU A 238 -9.48 1.22 20.00
CA LEU A 238 -8.21 0.46 20.01
C LEU A 238 -7.07 1.30 20.57
N ASP A 239 -6.97 2.56 20.13
CA ASP A 239 -5.98 3.52 20.58
C ASP A 239 -6.58 4.95 20.50
N ALA A 240 -6.76 5.59 21.65
CA ALA A 240 -7.34 6.92 21.71
C ALA A 240 -6.35 8.05 21.34
N GLU A 241 -5.05 7.76 21.40
CA GLU A 241 -3.99 8.76 21.27
C GLU A 241 -3.36 8.75 19.86
N ARG A 242 -3.18 7.55 19.28
CA ARG A 242 -2.43 7.38 18.03
C ARG A 242 -3.30 6.85 16.90
N PRO A 243 -3.14 7.37 15.66
CA PRO A 243 -3.79 6.77 14.48
C PRO A 243 -3.24 5.37 14.23
N ALA A 244 -4.01 4.53 13.53
CA ALA A 244 -3.71 3.12 13.30
C ALA A 244 -2.28 2.87 12.78
N THR A 245 -1.80 3.70 11.85
CA THR A 245 -0.42 3.61 11.31
C THR A 245 0.67 3.78 12.37
N LEU A 246 0.40 4.49 13.47
CA LEU A 246 1.36 4.82 14.54
C LEU A 246 1.04 4.09 15.86
N SER A 247 0.11 3.14 15.85
CA SER A 247 -0.42 2.46 17.02
C SER A 247 0.08 1.03 17.15
N ALA A 248 0.82 0.74 18.22
CA ALA A 248 1.24 -0.63 18.55
C ALA A 248 0.04 -1.54 18.85
N ALA A 249 -1.06 -1.00 19.44
CA ALA A 249 -2.29 -1.76 19.65
C ALA A 249 -2.90 -2.24 18.32
N VAL A 250 -2.73 -1.50 17.23
CA VAL A 250 -3.24 -1.87 15.91
C VAL A 250 -2.24 -2.77 15.16
N LEU A 251 -0.96 -2.39 15.08
CA LEU A 251 0.01 -3.11 14.24
C LEU A 251 0.59 -4.34 14.95
N THR A 252 1.00 -4.18 16.20
CA THR A 252 1.62 -5.29 16.95
C THR A 252 0.54 -6.20 17.56
N ASP A 253 -0.43 -5.65 18.29
CA ASP A 253 -1.36 -6.50 19.02
C ASP A 253 -2.44 -7.07 18.08
N LEU A 254 -3.17 -6.21 17.34
CA LEU A 254 -4.24 -6.68 16.47
C LEU A 254 -3.69 -7.42 15.23
N LEU A 255 -2.80 -6.82 14.43
CA LEU A 255 -2.37 -7.42 13.16
C LEU A 255 -1.40 -8.59 13.38
N ARG A 256 -0.32 -8.38 14.13
CA ARG A 256 0.70 -9.42 14.33
C ARG A 256 0.22 -10.55 15.23
N ARG A 257 -0.28 -10.24 16.45
CA ARG A 257 -0.63 -11.28 17.43
C ARG A 257 -2.00 -11.89 17.16
N ASP A 258 -3.06 -11.06 17.05
CA ASP A 258 -4.42 -11.59 17.00
C ASP A 258 -4.78 -12.16 15.63
N LEU A 259 -4.34 -11.51 14.52
CA LEU A 259 -4.54 -12.02 13.17
C LEU A 259 -3.43 -12.95 12.69
N GLY A 260 -2.30 -13.02 13.39
CA GLY A 260 -1.19 -13.91 13.07
C GLY A 260 -0.45 -13.54 11.78
N PHE A 261 -0.41 -12.26 11.40
CA PHE A 261 0.26 -11.85 10.18
C PHE A 261 1.78 -11.79 10.34
N GLU A 262 2.50 -12.57 9.52
CA GLU A 262 3.97 -12.68 9.55
C GLU A 262 4.67 -11.99 8.36
N GLY A 263 3.91 -11.48 7.38
CA GLY A 263 4.44 -10.79 6.21
C GLY A 263 4.87 -9.33 6.49
N LEU A 264 5.14 -8.54 5.45
CA LEU A 264 5.56 -7.15 5.58
C LEU A 264 4.41 -6.22 5.99
N VAL A 265 4.61 -5.40 7.01
CA VAL A 265 3.72 -4.30 7.36
C VAL A 265 4.31 -3.01 6.80
N VAL A 266 3.60 -2.36 5.91
CA VAL A 266 4.00 -1.09 5.30
C VAL A 266 3.02 0.01 5.69
N THR A 267 3.52 1.21 5.94
CA THR A 267 2.62 2.36 6.17
C THR A 267 1.90 2.74 4.88
N ASP A 268 0.73 3.38 4.96
CA ASP A 268 0.27 4.24 3.89
C ASP A 268 1.22 5.45 3.75
N ALA A 269 1.06 6.23 2.70
CA ALA A 269 1.99 7.31 2.37
C ALA A 269 2.08 8.37 3.48
N LEU A 270 3.22 8.48 4.17
CA LEU A 270 3.38 9.40 5.30
C LEU A 270 3.34 10.88 4.89
N VAL A 271 3.36 11.19 3.59
CA VAL A 271 3.13 12.56 3.09
C VAL A 271 1.67 13.00 3.15
N MET A 272 0.71 12.08 3.41
CA MET A 272 -0.72 12.40 3.50
C MET A 272 -0.99 13.30 4.71
N GLU A 273 -1.92 14.25 4.54
CA GLU A 273 -2.18 15.30 5.52
C GLU A 273 -2.64 14.74 6.88
N ALA A 274 -3.33 13.60 6.87
CA ALA A 274 -3.74 12.88 8.09
C ALA A 274 -2.57 12.66 9.08
N ILE A 275 -1.36 12.48 8.58
CA ILE A 275 -0.13 12.30 9.38
C ILE A 275 0.74 13.57 9.32
N ALA A 276 1.02 14.09 8.11
CA ALA A 276 1.97 15.18 7.90
C ALA A 276 1.60 16.49 8.60
N ALA A 277 0.29 16.75 8.82
CA ALA A 277 -0.18 17.91 9.57
C ALA A 277 0.17 17.88 11.07
N ARG A 278 0.45 16.70 11.63
CA ARG A 278 0.60 16.49 13.08
C ARG A 278 2.00 16.05 13.48
N HIS A 279 2.73 15.41 12.56
CA HIS A 279 4.03 14.81 12.81
C HIS A 279 5.05 15.25 11.78
N GLY A 280 6.26 15.59 12.23
CA GLY A 280 7.39 15.78 11.35
C GLY A 280 7.77 14.47 10.62
N ALA A 281 8.41 14.58 9.46
CA ALA A 281 8.77 13.43 8.62
C ALA A 281 9.60 12.38 9.38
N GLY A 282 10.53 12.82 10.22
CA GLY A 282 11.35 11.92 11.05
C GLY A 282 10.55 11.26 12.16
N GLU A 283 9.75 12.04 12.90
CA GLU A 283 8.91 11.56 14.00
C GLU A 283 7.91 10.50 13.51
N ALA A 284 7.18 10.78 12.43
CA ALA A 284 6.21 9.85 11.86
C ALA A 284 6.85 8.50 11.48
N ALA A 285 8.06 8.54 10.88
CA ALA A 285 8.77 7.33 10.50
C ALA A 285 9.18 6.49 11.73
N VAL A 286 9.72 7.12 12.78
CA VAL A 286 10.10 6.44 14.03
C VAL A 286 8.87 5.83 14.69
N LEU A 287 7.79 6.60 14.89
CA LEU A 287 6.56 6.13 15.53
C LEU A 287 5.93 4.95 14.78
N ALA A 288 5.95 4.96 13.43
CA ALA A 288 5.42 3.85 12.64
C ALA A 288 6.23 2.56 12.83
N LEU A 289 7.57 2.65 12.85
CA LEU A 289 8.44 1.51 13.10
C LEU A 289 8.30 0.97 14.52
N GLU A 290 8.23 1.86 15.53
CA GLU A 290 7.96 1.48 16.92
C GLU A 290 6.61 0.80 17.10
N ALA A 291 5.60 1.21 16.31
CA ALA A 291 4.28 0.58 16.32
C ALA A 291 4.28 -0.84 15.70
N GLY A 292 5.28 -1.21 14.92
CA GLY A 292 5.42 -2.54 14.31
C GLY A 292 5.37 -2.55 12.78
N ALA A 293 5.51 -1.41 12.11
CA ALA A 293 5.71 -1.37 10.66
C ALA A 293 7.14 -1.83 10.31
N ASP A 294 7.29 -2.55 9.18
CA ASP A 294 8.59 -2.95 8.63
C ASP A 294 9.10 -1.94 7.61
N LEU A 295 8.19 -1.28 6.90
CA LEU A 295 8.51 -0.36 5.82
C LEU A 295 7.73 0.95 5.97
N VAL A 296 8.44 2.05 5.74
CA VAL A 296 7.88 3.41 5.71
C VAL A 296 7.69 3.84 4.25
N LEU A 297 6.45 4.01 3.82
CA LEU A 297 6.11 4.43 2.47
C LEU A 297 6.05 5.95 2.36
N MET A 298 6.72 6.50 1.36
CA MET A 298 6.67 7.91 0.98
C MET A 298 6.84 8.85 2.20
N PRO A 299 7.95 8.78 2.96
CA PRO A 299 8.20 9.80 3.98
C PRO A 299 8.25 11.19 3.32
N ALA A 300 7.77 12.22 4.01
CA ALA A 300 7.77 13.59 3.47
C ALA A 300 9.19 14.08 3.15
N ASP A 301 10.16 13.66 3.96
CA ASP A 301 11.61 13.88 3.76
C ASP A 301 12.37 12.60 4.15
N ALA A 302 12.99 11.94 3.16
CA ALA A 302 13.71 10.70 3.36
C ALA A 302 14.99 10.89 4.22
N ASP A 303 15.69 12.00 4.08
CA ASP A 303 16.90 12.27 4.86
C ASP A 303 16.56 12.57 6.33
N ALA A 304 15.48 13.32 6.58
CA ALA A 304 14.98 13.55 7.93
C ALA A 304 14.49 12.26 8.59
N ALA A 305 13.79 11.39 7.83
CA ALA A 305 13.35 10.09 8.31
C ALA A 305 14.54 9.21 8.70
N LEU A 306 15.54 9.07 7.83
CA LEU A 306 16.75 8.30 8.13
C LEU A 306 17.53 8.87 9.34
N ALA A 307 17.61 10.21 9.45
CA ALA A 307 18.27 10.84 10.58
C ALA A 307 17.56 10.56 11.91
N ALA A 308 16.23 10.61 11.93
CA ALA A 308 15.43 10.34 13.12
C ALA A 308 15.49 8.86 13.52
N ILE A 309 15.34 7.93 12.57
CA ILE A 309 15.46 6.48 12.81
C ILE A 309 16.84 6.12 13.38
N ALA A 310 17.90 6.77 12.88
CA ALA A 310 19.24 6.52 13.39
C ALA A 310 19.49 7.08 14.81
N ALA A 311 18.68 8.03 15.25
CA ALA A 311 18.79 8.65 16.57
C ALA A 311 17.93 7.95 17.63
N ALA A 312 16.91 7.20 17.20
CA ALA A 312 16.06 6.38 18.05
C ALA A 312 16.70 5.02 18.35
#